data_02d6230ce0e5b8ced39599a6d2350a09
#
_entry.id   02d6230ce0e5b8ced39599a6d2350a09
#
_cell.length_a   1.000
_cell.length_b   1.000
_cell.length_c   1.000
_cell.angle_alpha   90.00
_cell.angle_beta   90.00
_cell.angle_gamma   90.00
#
_symmetry.space_group_name_H-M   'P 1'
#
loop_
_entity.id
_entity.type
_entity.pdbx_description
1 polymer ?
#
loop_
_entity_poly.entity_id
_entity_poly.type
_entity_poly.pdbx_seq_one_letter_code
_entity_poly.pdbx_strand_id
1 'polypeptide(L)'
;YYDAVDSLLTAMKDTTDKWVVRDSLVALSRRFGQVLTPKVQDVKIVTADFLIQNIDSAFVQWREGPWARHLDFEDFCEYLLPYKVEELQPLDDWRTHLRSFHPDHLDELAYCDLYRNSALQAGIKLNDNLWYYMKPGITDETIQLPVYRWRTRLRLPIGTCADYGNIATSVFRSQGIPVVMDFTPQWAFRSLGHSWNVLLAEDGKRMPFSGVCSNPGQPHKLGERMPKV
;
A
#
# COMPACT_ATOMS: atom_id res chain seq x y z
N TYR A 1 -14.58 3.10 15.84
CA TYR A 1 -13.30 3.79 15.65
C TYR A 1 -13.11 4.25 14.21
N TYR A 2 -13.14 3.35 13.24
CA TYR A 2 -12.86 3.67 11.83
C TYR A 2 -13.79 4.77 11.27
N ASP A 3 -15.08 4.71 11.58
CA ASP A 3 -16.04 5.71 11.12
C ASP A 3 -15.78 7.08 11.81
N ALA A 4 -15.31 7.06 13.05
CA ALA A 4 -14.90 8.27 13.75
C ALA A 4 -13.64 8.89 13.13
N VAL A 5 -12.68 8.07 12.69
CA VAL A 5 -11.49 8.54 11.95
C VAL A 5 -11.89 9.15 10.62
N ASP A 6 -12.74 8.49 9.86
CA ASP A 6 -13.22 9.00 8.56
C ASP A 6 -13.99 10.32 8.71
N SER A 7 -14.80 10.46 9.76
CA SER A 7 -15.49 11.69 10.10
C SER A 7 -14.53 12.81 10.48
N LEU A 8 -13.49 12.49 11.29
CA LEU A 8 -12.45 13.45 11.67
C LEU A 8 -11.70 13.96 10.45
N LEU A 9 -11.21 13.07 9.58
CA LEU A 9 -10.51 13.46 8.36
C LEU A 9 -11.39 14.28 7.41
N THR A 10 -12.69 14.01 7.38
CA THR A 10 -13.65 14.80 6.60
C THR A 10 -13.79 16.21 7.16
N ALA A 11 -13.91 16.34 8.48
CA ALA A 11 -13.98 17.65 9.15
C ALA A 11 -12.69 18.47 9.00
N MET A 12 -11.55 17.79 8.90
CA MET A 12 -10.22 18.42 8.80
C MET A 12 -9.68 18.51 7.36
N LYS A 13 -10.50 18.26 6.34
CA LYS A 13 -10.06 18.23 4.93
C LYS A 13 -9.33 19.49 4.45
N ASP A 14 -9.67 20.64 5.03
CA ASP A 14 -9.09 21.95 4.70
C ASP A 14 -7.93 22.35 5.63
N THR A 15 -7.57 21.48 6.58
CA THR A 15 -6.46 21.72 7.51
C THR A 15 -5.14 21.50 6.80
N THR A 16 -4.33 22.57 6.69
CA THR A 16 -3.02 22.53 6.02
C THR A 16 -1.90 22.01 6.92
N ASP A 17 -2.05 22.15 8.23
CA ASP A 17 -1.07 21.66 9.21
C ASP A 17 -1.29 20.16 9.47
N LYS A 18 -0.43 19.36 8.90
CA LYS A 18 -0.46 17.89 9.02
C LYS A 18 -0.23 17.39 10.46
N TRP A 19 0.49 18.16 11.27
CA TRP A 19 0.75 17.79 12.67
C TRP A 19 -0.52 17.93 13.51
N VAL A 20 -1.35 18.92 13.25
CA VAL A 20 -2.66 19.07 13.91
C VAL A 20 -3.57 17.87 13.57
N VAL A 21 -3.55 17.41 12.33
CA VAL A 21 -4.28 16.19 11.93
C VAL A 21 -3.75 14.97 12.68
N ARG A 22 -2.42 14.79 12.73
CA ARG A 22 -1.80 13.69 13.49
C ARG A 22 -2.21 13.69 14.95
N ASP A 23 -2.08 14.82 15.62
CA ASP A 23 -2.38 14.94 17.07
C ASP A 23 -3.86 14.66 17.33
N SER A 24 -4.75 15.06 16.43
CA SER A 24 -6.18 14.75 16.49
C SER A 24 -6.45 13.25 16.34
N LEU A 25 -5.74 12.56 15.41
CA LEU A 25 -5.82 11.10 15.26
C LEU A 25 -5.30 10.37 16.50
N VAL A 26 -4.21 10.84 17.08
CA VAL A 26 -3.66 10.30 18.35
C VAL A 26 -4.66 10.46 19.49
N ALA A 27 -5.24 11.65 19.66
CA ALA A 27 -6.24 11.90 20.68
C ALA A 27 -7.48 11.01 20.51
N LEU A 28 -7.94 10.84 19.25
CA LEU A 28 -9.06 9.95 18.93
C LEU A 28 -8.70 8.49 19.26
N SER A 29 -7.53 8.01 18.85
CA SER A 29 -7.06 6.65 19.13
C SER A 29 -7.02 6.36 20.63
N ARG A 30 -6.55 7.30 21.44
CA ARG A 30 -6.52 7.15 22.92
C ARG A 30 -7.90 7.00 23.51
N ARG A 31 -8.93 7.65 22.96
CA ARG A 31 -10.33 7.50 23.41
C ARG A 31 -10.89 6.10 23.17
N PHE A 32 -10.39 5.40 22.15
CA PHE A 32 -10.81 4.05 21.78
C PHE A 32 -9.82 2.96 22.22
N GLY A 33 -8.70 3.32 22.84
CA GLY A 33 -7.52 2.50 23.02
C GLY A 33 -7.72 1.10 23.60
N GLN A 34 -8.72 0.89 24.46
CA GLN A 34 -9.04 -0.44 25.02
C GLN A 34 -10.06 -1.21 24.19
N VAL A 35 -10.79 -0.56 23.28
CA VAL A 35 -11.87 -1.16 22.48
C VAL A 35 -11.32 -1.83 21.21
N LEU A 36 -10.08 -1.52 20.82
CA LEU A 36 -9.44 -2.00 19.59
C LEU A 36 -8.80 -3.39 19.73
N THR A 37 -8.91 -3.99 20.87
CA THR A 37 -8.52 -5.39 21.14
C THR A 37 -9.74 -6.15 21.67
N PRO A 38 -10.01 -7.38 21.22
CA PRO A 38 -9.04 -8.42 20.87
C PRO A 38 -8.81 -8.57 19.36
N LYS A 39 -7.67 -9.13 19.01
CA LYS A 39 -7.39 -9.62 17.65
C LYS A 39 -8.39 -10.72 17.29
N VAL A 40 -9.08 -10.57 16.18
CA VAL A 40 -9.97 -11.59 15.64
C VAL A 40 -9.25 -12.34 14.52
N GLN A 41 -9.22 -13.66 14.60
CA GLN A 41 -8.64 -14.50 13.56
C GLN A 41 -9.47 -14.40 12.27
N ASP A 42 -8.84 -14.24 11.12
CA ASP A 42 -9.53 -14.11 9.84
C ASP A 42 -10.46 -15.30 9.54
N VAL A 43 -10.07 -16.51 9.90
CA VAL A 43 -10.89 -17.72 9.72
C VAL A 43 -12.27 -17.63 10.38
N LYS A 44 -12.46 -16.72 11.33
CA LYS A 44 -13.74 -16.51 12.03
C LYS A 44 -14.63 -15.46 11.39
N ILE A 45 -14.08 -14.63 10.52
CA ILE A 45 -14.75 -13.45 9.95
C ILE A 45 -14.73 -13.39 8.43
N VAL A 46 -13.76 -14.05 7.79
CA VAL A 46 -13.67 -14.10 6.33
C VAL A 46 -14.80 -14.97 5.75
N THR A 47 -15.46 -14.48 4.71
CA THR A 47 -16.50 -15.23 4.01
C THR A 47 -15.94 -15.86 2.74
N ALA A 48 -16.58 -16.94 2.27
CA ALA A 48 -16.23 -17.57 1.00
C ALA A 48 -16.37 -16.58 -0.17
N ASP A 49 -17.45 -15.79 -0.19
CA ASP A 49 -17.69 -14.79 -1.23
C ASP A 49 -16.57 -13.75 -1.30
N PHE A 50 -16.10 -13.28 -0.14
CA PHE A 50 -14.96 -12.35 -0.07
C PHE A 50 -13.69 -12.96 -0.69
N LEU A 51 -13.37 -14.22 -0.32
CA LEU A 51 -12.20 -14.90 -0.86
C LEU A 51 -12.33 -15.16 -2.36
N ILE A 52 -13.48 -15.64 -2.83
CA ILE A 52 -13.75 -15.87 -4.25
C ILE A 52 -13.57 -14.57 -5.04
N GLN A 53 -14.20 -13.48 -4.59
CA GLN A 53 -14.08 -12.18 -5.25
C GLN A 53 -12.63 -11.69 -5.31
N ASN A 54 -11.85 -11.85 -4.23
CA ASN A 54 -10.44 -11.49 -4.23
C ASN A 54 -9.62 -12.34 -5.20
N ILE A 55 -9.84 -13.65 -5.19
CA ILE A 55 -9.15 -14.62 -6.05
C ILE A 55 -9.47 -14.33 -7.51
N ASP A 56 -10.74 -14.24 -7.89
CA ASP A 56 -11.16 -13.98 -9.27
C ASP A 56 -10.58 -12.67 -9.79
N SER A 57 -10.64 -11.61 -8.99
CA SER A 57 -10.04 -10.32 -9.36
C SER A 57 -8.52 -10.42 -9.55
N ALA A 58 -7.81 -11.15 -8.69
CA ALA A 58 -6.37 -11.34 -8.83
C ALA A 58 -6.01 -12.19 -10.05
N PHE A 59 -6.77 -13.26 -10.33
CA PHE A 59 -6.57 -14.10 -11.50
C PHE A 59 -6.80 -13.34 -12.81
N VAL A 60 -7.83 -12.50 -12.89
CA VAL A 60 -8.07 -11.63 -14.06
C VAL A 60 -6.84 -10.73 -14.30
N GLN A 61 -6.31 -10.09 -13.24
CA GLN A 61 -5.13 -9.25 -13.38
C GLN A 61 -3.89 -10.04 -13.82
N TRP A 62 -3.71 -11.25 -13.31
CA TRP A 62 -2.58 -12.09 -13.68
C TRP A 62 -2.66 -12.57 -15.13
N ARG A 63 -3.83 -13.06 -15.58
CA ARG A 63 -4.00 -13.69 -16.89
C ARG A 63 -4.21 -12.69 -18.02
N GLU A 64 -4.92 -11.62 -17.76
CA GLU A 64 -5.35 -10.65 -18.77
C GLU A 64 -4.62 -9.31 -18.66
N GLY A 65 -4.14 -8.96 -17.45
CA GLY A 65 -3.44 -7.71 -17.21
C GLY A 65 -2.08 -7.65 -17.92
N PRO A 66 -1.64 -6.47 -18.35
CA PRO A 66 -0.39 -6.31 -19.09
C PRO A 66 0.85 -6.51 -18.25
N TRP A 67 0.78 -6.28 -16.93
CA TRP A 67 1.97 -6.13 -16.08
C TRP A 67 2.27 -7.34 -15.19
N ALA A 68 1.41 -8.38 -15.17
CA ALA A 68 1.58 -9.56 -14.34
C ALA A 68 1.82 -10.85 -15.12
N ARG A 69 1.87 -10.81 -16.45
CA ARG A 69 1.99 -12.01 -17.31
C ARG A 69 3.31 -12.75 -17.17
N HIS A 70 4.34 -12.09 -16.68
CA HIS A 70 5.66 -12.67 -16.46
C HIS A 70 5.74 -13.52 -15.17
N LEU A 71 4.75 -13.41 -14.28
CA LEU A 71 4.72 -14.15 -13.03
C LEU A 71 4.45 -15.63 -13.28
N ASP A 72 5.23 -16.48 -12.65
CA ASP A 72 4.84 -17.88 -12.44
C ASP A 72 3.75 -17.96 -11.33
N PHE A 73 3.32 -19.16 -11.00
CA PHE A 73 2.24 -19.32 -10.01
C PHE A 73 2.71 -19.01 -8.58
N GLU A 74 3.96 -19.27 -8.26
CA GLU A 74 4.53 -19.00 -6.94
C GLU A 74 4.67 -17.48 -6.73
N ASP A 75 5.24 -16.77 -7.69
CA ASP A 75 5.31 -15.31 -7.70
C ASP A 75 3.91 -14.66 -7.67
N PHE A 76 2.95 -15.20 -8.41
CA PHE A 76 1.56 -14.74 -8.37
C PHE A 76 0.98 -14.84 -6.94
N CYS A 77 1.20 -15.99 -6.28
CA CYS A 77 0.70 -16.21 -4.92
C CYS A 77 1.33 -15.26 -3.90
N GLU A 78 2.57 -14.84 -4.10
CA GLU A 78 3.27 -13.92 -3.19
C GLU A 78 2.97 -12.44 -3.52
N TYR A 79 3.15 -12.05 -4.78
CA TYR A 79 3.18 -10.65 -5.17
C TYR A 79 1.81 -10.07 -5.51
N LEU A 80 0.83 -10.89 -5.90
CA LEU A 80 -0.45 -10.37 -6.40
C LEU A 80 -1.67 -10.89 -5.66
N LEU A 81 -1.73 -12.16 -5.30
CA LEU A 81 -2.91 -12.82 -4.77
C LEU A 81 -3.35 -12.37 -3.36
N PRO A 82 -2.46 -12.08 -2.38
CA PRO A 82 -2.88 -11.90 -1.00
C PRO A 82 -3.93 -10.82 -0.81
N TYR A 83 -4.94 -11.10 0.00
CA TYR A 83 -6.05 -10.19 0.31
C TYR A 83 -5.73 -9.19 1.43
N LYS A 84 -4.63 -9.39 2.12
CA LYS A 84 -4.05 -8.48 3.13
C LYS A 84 -2.61 -8.16 2.81
N VAL A 85 -2.15 -7.02 3.28
CA VAL A 85 -0.77 -6.58 3.21
C VAL A 85 -0.08 -6.76 4.57
N GLU A 86 -0.83 -6.59 5.67
CA GLU A 86 -0.34 -6.73 7.03
C GLU A 86 -1.35 -7.41 7.95
N GLU A 87 -0.86 -8.03 9.04
CA GLU A 87 -1.64 -8.90 9.92
C GLU A 87 -2.91 -8.23 10.49
N LEU A 88 -2.80 -6.99 10.95
CA LEU A 88 -3.91 -6.29 11.62
C LEU A 88 -4.78 -5.46 10.67
N GLN A 89 -4.55 -5.56 9.37
CA GLN A 89 -5.36 -4.86 8.38
C GLN A 89 -6.82 -5.30 8.48
N PRO A 90 -7.79 -4.38 8.56
CA PRO A 90 -9.20 -4.72 8.47
C PRO A 90 -9.53 -5.45 7.17
N LEU A 91 -10.43 -6.45 7.25
CA LEU A 91 -10.99 -7.07 6.04
C LEU A 91 -11.88 -6.05 5.34
N ASP A 92 -11.52 -5.69 4.15
CA ASP A 92 -12.29 -4.82 3.26
C ASP A 92 -12.02 -5.18 1.79
N ASP A 93 -12.89 -4.74 0.91
CA ASP A 93 -12.87 -5.02 -0.51
C ASP A 93 -11.99 -4.05 -1.31
N TRP A 94 -10.84 -3.69 -0.76
CA TRP A 94 -9.92 -2.74 -1.35
C TRP A 94 -9.57 -3.05 -2.83
N ARG A 95 -9.42 -4.34 -3.16
CA ARG A 95 -9.02 -4.75 -4.51
C ARG A 95 -10.01 -4.29 -5.57
N THR A 96 -11.30 -4.50 -5.34
CA THR A 96 -12.36 -4.08 -6.27
C THR A 96 -12.46 -2.57 -6.35
N HIS A 97 -12.45 -1.90 -5.21
CA HIS A 97 -12.60 -0.44 -5.16
C HIS A 97 -11.38 0.31 -5.70
N LEU A 98 -10.17 -0.12 -5.34
CA LEU A 98 -8.94 0.53 -5.82
C LEU A 98 -8.65 0.26 -7.30
N ARG A 99 -9.31 -0.72 -7.92
CA ARG A 99 -9.25 -0.90 -9.37
C ARG A 99 -9.77 0.33 -10.13
N SER A 100 -10.75 1.04 -9.58
CA SER A 100 -11.24 2.31 -10.15
C SER A 100 -10.25 3.47 -9.97
N PHE A 101 -9.24 3.32 -9.13
CA PHE A 101 -8.12 4.26 -9.00
C PHE A 101 -7.09 4.02 -10.12
N HIS A 102 -7.58 3.91 -11.36
CA HIS A 102 -6.74 3.71 -12.53
C HIS A 102 -6.45 5.08 -13.16
N PRO A 103 -5.21 5.56 -13.09
CA PRO A 103 -4.90 6.84 -13.71
C PRO A 103 -4.82 6.69 -15.24
N ASP A 104 -5.41 7.62 -15.98
CA ASP A 104 -5.48 7.60 -17.45
C ASP A 104 -4.11 7.41 -18.10
N HIS A 105 -3.05 7.95 -17.50
CA HIS A 105 -1.69 7.82 -18.03
C HIS A 105 -1.07 6.42 -17.87
N LEU A 106 -1.69 5.47 -17.17
CA LEU A 106 -1.32 4.06 -17.29
C LEU A 106 -1.70 3.50 -18.65
N ASP A 107 -2.81 3.96 -19.22
CA ASP A 107 -3.24 3.56 -20.56
C ASP A 107 -2.27 4.04 -21.66
N GLU A 108 -1.58 5.15 -21.41
CA GLU A 108 -0.54 5.66 -22.33
C GLU A 108 0.61 4.67 -22.55
N LEU A 109 0.89 3.79 -21.58
CA LEU A 109 1.92 2.77 -21.72
C LEU A 109 1.62 1.80 -22.88
N ALA A 110 0.33 1.58 -23.20
CA ALA A 110 -0.09 0.71 -24.29
C ALA A 110 0.40 1.20 -25.68
N TYR A 111 0.66 2.49 -25.84
CA TYR A 111 1.12 3.08 -27.09
C TYR A 111 2.62 2.93 -27.35
N CYS A 112 3.38 2.45 -26.34
CA CYS A 112 4.81 2.24 -26.48
C CYS A 112 5.13 0.75 -26.31
N ASP A 113 5.64 0.12 -27.37
CA ASP A 113 5.97 -1.32 -27.37
C ASP A 113 6.97 -1.70 -26.26
N LEU A 114 7.88 -0.78 -25.90
CA LEU A 114 8.86 -0.99 -24.86
C LEU A 114 8.25 -0.99 -23.45
N TYR A 115 7.13 -0.27 -23.26
CA TYR A 115 6.57 -0.03 -21.92
C TYR A 115 5.24 -0.70 -21.67
N ARG A 116 4.53 -1.15 -22.73
CA ARG A 116 3.15 -1.69 -22.60
C ARG A 116 3.00 -2.85 -21.61
N ASN A 117 4.05 -3.68 -21.47
CA ASN A 117 4.06 -4.81 -20.56
C ASN A 117 5.05 -4.62 -19.39
N SER A 118 5.58 -3.42 -19.20
CA SER A 118 6.55 -3.16 -18.16
C SER A 118 5.88 -2.89 -16.82
N ALA A 119 5.97 -3.85 -15.90
CA ALA A 119 5.54 -3.70 -14.51
C ALA A 119 6.30 -2.54 -13.83
N LEU A 120 7.60 -2.37 -14.16
CA LEU A 120 8.42 -1.30 -13.63
C LEU A 120 7.90 0.08 -14.05
N GLN A 121 7.62 0.30 -15.34
CA GLN A 121 7.12 1.59 -15.81
C GLN A 121 5.72 1.89 -15.29
N ALA A 122 4.85 0.88 -15.23
CA ALA A 122 3.53 1.03 -14.62
C ALA A 122 3.64 1.39 -13.14
N GLY A 123 4.57 0.75 -12.41
CA GLY A 123 4.83 1.04 -11.01
C GLY A 123 5.32 2.47 -10.77
N ILE A 124 6.25 2.97 -11.61
CA ILE A 124 6.73 4.36 -11.54
C ILE A 124 5.57 5.34 -11.74
N LYS A 125 4.80 5.19 -12.83
CA LYS A 125 3.67 6.09 -13.12
C LYS A 125 2.61 6.07 -12.03
N LEU A 126 2.27 4.89 -11.53
CA LEU A 126 1.27 4.74 -10.47
C LEU A 126 1.74 5.37 -9.16
N ASN A 127 3.02 5.20 -8.81
CA ASN A 127 3.57 5.79 -7.59
C ASN A 127 3.64 7.32 -7.65
N ASP A 128 4.02 7.89 -8.80
CA ASP A 128 3.98 9.34 -9.03
C ASP A 128 2.56 9.89 -8.88
N ASN A 129 1.56 9.16 -9.38
CA ASN A 129 0.16 9.53 -9.23
C ASN A 129 -0.28 9.49 -7.76
N LEU A 130 0.09 8.44 -7.02
CA LEU A 130 -0.18 8.33 -5.59
C LEU A 130 0.48 9.47 -4.80
N TRP A 131 1.73 9.82 -5.10
CA TRP A 131 2.42 10.92 -4.46
C TRP A 131 1.70 12.25 -4.70
N TYR A 132 1.30 12.50 -5.94
CA TYR A 132 0.57 13.72 -6.29
C TYR A 132 -0.79 13.81 -5.60
N TYR A 133 -1.51 12.68 -5.55
CA TYR A 133 -2.82 12.59 -4.93
C TYR A 133 -2.75 12.74 -3.40
N MET A 134 -1.86 12.02 -2.74
CA MET A 134 -1.80 11.94 -1.28
C MET A 134 -0.97 13.05 -0.65
N LYS A 135 0.04 13.57 -1.35
CA LYS A 135 1.00 14.57 -0.83
C LYS A 135 1.53 14.16 0.56
N PRO A 136 2.19 13.01 0.67
CA PRO A 136 2.46 12.35 1.93
C PRO A 136 3.33 13.20 2.88
N GLY A 137 3.09 13.04 4.17
CA GLY A 137 3.96 13.51 5.24
C GLY A 137 4.37 12.31 6.09
N ILE A 138 5.66 11.94 6.08
CA ILE A 138 6.14 10.82 6.87
C ILE A 138 6.37 11.24 8.31
N THR A 139 5.85 10.46 9.25
CA THR A 139 6.14 10.54 10.67
C THR A 139 6.93 9.31 11.10
N ASP A 140 7.62 9.41 12.23
CA ASP A 140 8.26 8.25 12.85
C ASP A 140 7.22 7.34 13.54
N GLU A 141 7.64 6.10 13.83
CA GLU A 141 6.81 5.06 14.44
C GLU A 141 6.71 5.18 15.98
N THR A 142 7.05 6.33 16.56
CA THR A 142 6.98 6.53 18.02
C THR A 142 5.55 6.51 18.54
N ILE A 143 4.57 6.67 17.64
CA ILE A 143 3.15 6.65 17.97
C ILE A 143 2.51 5.49 17.19
N GLN A 144 2.11 4.45 17.90
CA GLN A 144 1.36 3.35 17.32
C GLN A 144 -0.11 3.74 17.20
N LEU A 145 -0.57 3.84 15.96
CA LEU A 145 -1.98 3.97 15.62
C LEU A 145 -2.50 2.62 15.10
N PRO A 146 -3.80 2.32 15.28
CA PRO A 146 -4.40 1.13 14.69
C PRO A 146 -4.30 1.15 13.17
N VAL A 147 -4.14 -0.03 12.58
CA VAL A 147 -4.08 -0.19 11.13
C VAL A 147 -5.38 0.30 10.49
N TYR A 148 -5.28 1.23 9.56
CA TYR A 148 -6.44 1.85 8.94
C TYR A 148 -7.01 1.03 7.78
N ARG A 149 -8.30 1.29 7.46
CA ARG A 149 -8.92 0.85 6.21
C ARG A 149 -8.27 1.56 5.02
N TRP A 150 -8.32 0.95 3.81
CA TRP A 150 -7.74 1.53 2.60
C TRP A 150 -8.26 2.95 2.29
N ARG A 151 -9.56 3.20 2.51
CA ARG A 151 -10.18 4.54 2.31
C ARG A 151 -9.55 5.62 3.18
N THR A 152 -9.31 5.27 4.43
CA THR A 152 -8.66 6.16 5.40
C THR A 152 -7.23 6.42 4.99
N ARG A 153 -6.48 5.38 4.60
CA ARG A 153 -5.07 5.49 4.18
C ARG A 153 -4.89 6.38 2.96
N LEU A 154 -5.75 6.29 1.94
CA LEU A 154 -5.71 7.20 0.79
C LEU A 154 -5.86 8.69 1.16
N ARG A 155 -6.47 8.97 2.29
CA ARG A 155 -6.77 10.33 2.76
C ARG A 155 -5.81 10.81 3.84
N LEU A 156 -4.91 9.95 4.33
CA LEU A 156 -3.96 10.32 5.38
C LEU A 156 -2.94 11.34 4.86
N PRO A 157 -2.97 12.59 5.36
CA PRO A 157 -1.98 13.58 4.98
C PRO A 157 -0.65 13.38 5.69
N ILE A 158 -0.62 12.53 6.71
CA ILE A 158 0.55 12.17 7.50
C ILE A 158 0.41 10.73 7.99
N GLY A 159 1.46 9.93 7.84
CA GLY A 159 1.47 8.52 8.20
C GLY A 159 2.88 7.96 8.36
N THR A 160 2.97 6.72 8.78
CA THR A 160 4.23 5.96 8.87
C THR A 160 4.62 5.37 7.51
N CYS A 161 5.86 4.86 7.42
CA CYS A 161 6.29 4.09 6.25
C CYS A 161 5.38 2.86 6.01
N ALA A 162 4.89 2.22 7.08
CA ALA A 162 3.96 1.09 6.97
C ALA A 162 2.60 1.51 6.39
N ASP A 163 2.05 2.66 6.78
CA ASP A 163 0.78 3.18 6.22
C ASP A 163 0.88 3.41 4.71
N TYR A 164 1.95 4.08 4.28
CA TYR A 164 2.15 4.37 2.87
C TYR A 164 2.56 3.13 2.06
N GLY A 165 3.38 2.26 2.63
CA GLY A 165 3.72 0.97 2.02
C GLY A 165 2.50 0.07 1.80
N ASN A 166 1.60 0.01 2.79
CA ASN A 166 0.38 -0.78 2.69
C ASN A 166 -0.57 -0.25 1.61
N ILE A 167 -0.86 1.05 1.59
CA ILE A 167 -1.76 1.60 0.57
C ILE A 167 -1.16 1.48 -0.84
N ALA A 168 0.15 1.71 -1.00
CA ALA A 168 0.83 1.49 -2.26
C ALA A 168 0.69 0.03 -2.71
N THR A 169 0.97 -0.96 -1.83
CA THR A 169 0.78 -2.38 -2.15
C THR A 169 -0.65 -2.67 -2.60
N SER A 170 -1.65 -2.17 -1.87
CA SER A 170 -3.05 -2.40 -2.20
C SER A 170 -3.43 -1.81 -3.56
N VAL A 171 -3.02 -0.57 -3.85
CA VAL A 171 -3.29 0.09 -5.14
C VAL A 171 -2.57 -0.62 -6.28
N PHE A 172 -1.30 -0.96 -6.12
CA PHE A 172 -0.53 -1.67 -7.15
C PHE A 172 -1.14 -3.03 -7.48
N ARG A 173 -1.44 -3.84 -6.45
CA ARG A 173 -2.07 -5.15 -6.65
C ARG A 173 -3.46 -5.05 -7.30
N SER A 174 -4.23 -4.02 -7.01
CA SER A 174 -5.53 -3.80 -7.65
C SER A 174 -5.42 -3.51 -9.13
N GLN A 175 -4.31 -2.93 -9.58
CA GLN A 175 -4.00 -2.66 -10.99
C GLN A 175 -3.26 -3.81 -11.69
N GLY A 176 -2.94 -4.88 -10.96
CA GLY A 176 -2.19 -6.01 -11.52
C GLY A 176 -0.68 -5.78 -11.60
N ILE A 177 -0.15 -4.83 -10.83
CA ILE A 177 1.29 -4.59 -10.71
C ILE A 177 1.80 -5.43 -9.53
N PRO A 178 2.77 -6.36 -9.74
CA PRO A 178 3.21 -7.28 -8.71
C PRO A 178 4.11 -6.57 -7.69
N VAL A 179 3.67 -6.54 -6.43
CA VAL A 179 4.37 -5.86 -5.35
C VAL A 179 4.13 -6.54 -4.01
N VAL A 180 5.14 -6.52 -3.14
CA VAL A 180 5.03 -6.89 -1.74
C VAL A 180 5.44 -5.73 -0.84
N MET A 181 5.05 -5.81 0.42
CA MET A 181 5.60 -4.95 1.47
C MET A 181 6.61 -5.75 2.27
N ASP A 182 7.82 -5.24 2.33
CA ASP A 182 8.94 -5.78 3.07
C ASP A 182 9.23 -4.95 4.31
N PHE A 183 9.91 -5.49 5.31
CA PHE A 183 10.19 -4.74 6.52
C PHE A 183 11.45 -5.22 7.24
N THR A 184 12.03 -4.34 8.03
CA THR A 184 12.98 -4.70 9.08
C THR A 184 12.45 -4.28 10.45
N PRO A 185 12.41 -5.18 11.45
CA PRO A 185 11.93 -4.81 12.77
C PRO A 185 12.84 -3.80 13.46
N GLN A 186 14.11 -3.80 13.09
CA GLN A 186 15.11 -2.88 13.62
C GLN A 186 16.26 -2.69 12.64
N TRP A 187 16.65 -1.45 12.41
CA TRP A 187 17.88 -1.13 11.71
C TRP A 187 19.11 -1.52 12.55
N ALA A 188 20.20 -1.91 11.89
CA ALA A 188 21.45 -2.25 12.56
C ALA A 188 22.09 -1.10 13.36
N PHE A 189 21.70 0.15 13.05
CA PHE A 189 22.31 1.36 13.61
C PHE A 189 21.34 2.27 14.38
N ARG A 190 20.08 1.86 14.54
CA ARG A 190 19.07 2.60 15.33
C ARG A 190 17.96 1.66 15.81
N SER A 191 17.23 2.07 16.83
CA SER A 191 16.18 1.27 17.51
C SER A 191 14.82 1.27 16.81
N LEU A 192 14.69 1.85 15.63
CA LEU A 192 13.45 1.89 14.85
C LEU A 192 13.52 0.91 13.69
N GLY A 193 12.37 0.31 13.37
CA GLY A 193 12.15 -0.49 12.17
C GLY A 193 11.95 0.36 10.92
N HIS A 194 11.64 -0.30 9.82
CA HIS A 194 11.25 0.34 8.57
C HIS A 194 10.45 -0.63 7.72
N SER A 195 9.48 -0.11 6.95
CA SER A 195 8.74 -0.86 5.94
C SER A 195 8.91 -0.18 4.59
N TRP A 196 9.02 -0.98 3.53
CA TRP A 196 9.15 -0.52 2.15
C TRP A 196 8.43 -1.47 1.21
N ASN A 197 8.35 -1.12 -0.06
CA ASN A 197 7.77 -1.97 -1.08
C ASN A 197 8.85 -2.60 -1.95
N VAL A 198 8.55 -3.76 -2.51
CA VAL A 198 9.39 -4.43 -3.51
C VAL A 198 8.52 -4.81 -4.70
N LEU A 199 8.81 -4.24 -5.86
CA LEU A 199 8.16 -4.56 -7.11
C LEU A 199 8.96 -5.66 -7.83
N LEU A 200 8.28 -6.67 -8.35
CA LEU A 200 8.88 -7.68 -9.21
C LEU A 200 8.75 -7.23 -10.67
N ALA A 201 9.88 -6.84 -11.26
CA ALA A 201 9.94 -6.38 -12.64
C ALA A 201 9.88 -7.54 -13.65
N GLU A 202 9.56 -7.22 -14.89
CA GLU A 202 9.43 -8.19 -15.98
C GLU A 202 10.72 -8.95 -16.32
N ASP A 203 11.88 -8.45 -15.91
CA ASP A 203 13.18 -9.12 -16.05
C ASP A 203 13.56 -9.97 -14.83
N GLY A 204 12.63 -10.17 -13.89
CA GLY A 204 12.80 -10.92 -12.66
C GLY A 204 13.53 -10.17 -11.54
N LYS A 205 13.88 -8.90 -11.76
CA LYS A 205 14.54 -8.10 -10.72
C LYS A 205 13.54 -7.62 -9.68
N ARG A 206 13.96 -7.71 -8.43
CA ARG A 206 13.24 -7.13 -7.28
C ARG A 206 13.69 -5.69 -7.09
N MET A 207 12.74 -4.75 -7.26
CA MET A 207 12.98 -3.33 -7.22
C MET A 207 12.42 -2.73 -5.92
N PRO A 208 13.26 -2.51 -4.88
CA PRO A 208 12.81 -1.88 -3.66
C PRO A 208 12.51 -0.40 -3.88
N PHE A 209 11.48 0.11 -3.18
CA PHE A 209 11.10 1.51 -3.20
C PHE A 209 10.25 1.85 -1.98
N SER A 210 10.15 3.12 -1.62
CA SER A 210 9.22 3.56 -0.57
C SER A 210 7.91 3.99 -1.21
N GLY A 211 6.87 3.18 -1.06
CA GLY A 211 5.56 3.47 -1.64
C GLY A 211 5.10 4.88 -1.37
N VAL A 212 4.57 5.55 -2.38
CA VAL A 212 4.18 6.96 -2.41
C VAL A 212 5.36 7.95 -2.39
N CYS A 213 6.52 7.59 -1.82
CA CYS A 213 7.61 8.55 -1.55
C CYS A 213 8.78 8.50 -2.53
N SER A 214 9.13 7.31 -3.02
CA SER A 214 10.19 7.11 -4.02
C SER A 214 9.78 6.05 -5.02
N ASN A 215 10.29 6.13 -6.24
CA ASN A 215 9.91 5.21 -7.32
C ASN A 215 10.79 3.95 -7.34
N PRO A 216 10.24 2.78 -7.78
CA PRO A 216 11.03 1.59 -7.97
C PRO A 216 12.17 1.85 -8.98
N GLY A 217 13.34 1.29 -8.69
CA GLY A 217 14.54 1.45 -9.52
C GLY A 217 15.29 2.77 -9.33
N GLN A 218 14.81 3.71 -8.51
CA GLN A 218 15.55 4.91 -8.18
C GLN A 218 16.64 4.63 -7.13
N PRO A 219 17.80 5.32 -7.24
CA PRO A 219 18.82 5.23 -6.21
C PRO A 219 18.28 5.77 -4.88
N HIS A 220 18.43 5.01 -3.80
CA HIS A 220 18.02 5.45 -2.47
C HIS A 220 18.88 6.64 -2.02
N LYS A 221 18.24 7.65 -1.45
CA LYS A 221 18.95 8.76 -0.79
C LYS A 221 19.75 8.23 0.40
N LEU A 222 20.86 8.89 0.72
CA LEU A 222 21.81 8.48 1.77
C LEU A 222 21.20 8.16 3.15
N GLY A 223 19.97 8.61 3.45
CA GLY A 223 19.25 8.30 4.68
C GLY A 223 18.37 7.04 4.62
N GLU A 224 18.12 6.51 3.44
CA GLU A 224 17.27 5.34 3.22
C GLU A 224 18.13 4.15 2.78
N ARG A 225 18.96 3.66 3.70
CA ARG A 225 19.70 2.42 3.43
C ARG A 225 18.75 1.24 3.58
N MET A 226 18.19 0.81 2.46
CA MET A 226 17.49 -0.47 2.44
C MET A 226 18.47 -1.62 2.61
N PRO A 227 18.11 -2.68 3.35
CA PRO A 227 18.92 -3.89 3.37
C PRO A 227 19.14 -4.38 1.94
N LYS A 228 20.30 -4.90 1.65
CA LYS A 228 20.49 -5.64 0.40
C LYS A 228 19.65 -6.92 0.51
N VAL A 229 18.64 -7.04 -0.34
CA VAL A 229 17.88 -8.26 -0.52
C VAL A 229 18.70 -9.21 -1.38
#